data_862bd82e7a7dd278968a212898888257
#
_entry.id   862bd82e7a7dd278968a212898888257
#
_cell.length_a   1.000
_cell.length_b   1.000
_cell.length_c   1.000
_cell.angle_alpha   90.00
_cell.angle_beta   90.00
_cell.angle_gamma   90.00
#
_symmetry.space_group_name_H-M   'P 1'
#
loop_
_entity.id
_entity.type
_entity.pdbx_description
1 polymer ?
#
loop_
_entity_poly.entity_id
_entity_poly.type
_entity_poly.pdbx_seq_one_letter_code
_entity_poly.pdbx_strand_id
1 'polypeptide(L)'
;MDNITFKIFNSTAALPLQWDHVAQQNVFLQTAYLSVLERSAPINMQCFYIGIFENSELIGVSLAQYLNLNILESFGERDKRFKTIIRNYIFKNFASHTLFLGNNMITGQNGYIFSKEIDFECISEILRKSADEIIGYFKQQGIAIHLVSFKDFYENCASAFKNQAFSKVYEFKTQPNMVFELPASWQTKEDYYTAFSTLLP
;
A
#
# COMPACT_ATOMS: atom_id res chain seq x y z
N MET A 1 -8.32 -24.72 -1.25
CA MET A 1 -8.13 -23.37 -0.65
C MET A 1 -8.38 -23.35 0.86
N ASP A 2 -8.54 -24.49 1.49
CA ASP A 2 -9.15 -24.57 2.82
C ASP A 2 -8.20 -24.30 4.00
N ASN A 3 -6.99 -23.80 3.76
CA ASN A 3 -6.00 -23.68 4.83
C ASN A 3 -5.17 -22.38 4.83
N ILE A 4 -5.54 -21.39 3.99
CA ILE A 4 -4.86 -20.08 4.00
C ILE A 4 -5.65 -19.12 4.89
N THR A 5 -4.96 -18.57 5.89
CA THR A 5 -5.48 -17.60 6.85
C THR A 5 -4.63 -16.36 6.84
N PHE A 6 -5.10 -15.25 7.42
CA PHE A 6 -4.30 -14.07 7.61
C PHE A 6 -4.43 -13.54 9.03
N LYS A 7 -3.46 -12.73 9.43
CA LYS A 7 -3.47 -12.01 10.71
C LYS A 7 -2.98 -10.59 10.49
N ILE A 8 -3.68 -9.64 11.09
CA ILE A 8 -3.36 -8.22 11.03
C ILE A 8 -2.57 -7.82 12.27
N PHE A 9 -1.48 -7.10 12.06
CA PHE A 9 -0.63 -6.53 13.10
C PHE A 9 -0.65 -5.00 12.93
N ASN A 10 -0.69 -4.28 14.03
CA ASN A 10 -0.71 -2.82 14.07
C ASN A 10 0.61 -2.21 14.56
N SER A 11 1.62 -3.03 14.76
CA SER A 11 2.98 -2.61 15.11
C SER A 11 4.01 -3.58 14.56
N THR A 12 5.14 -3.04 14.12
CA THR A 12 6.29 -3.83 13.65
C THR A 12 6.90 -4.69 14.75
N ALA A 13 6.77 -4.29 16.01
CA ALA A 13 7.23 -5.07 17.15
C ALA A 13 6.47 -6.40 17.35
N ALA A 14 5.27 -6.52 16.77
CA ALA A 14 4.42 -7.72 16.89
C ALA A 14 4.59 -8.69 15.70
N LEU A 15 5.44 -8.36 14.72
CA LEU A 15 5.63 -9.18 13.52
C LEU A 15 6.33 -10.51 13.84
N PRO A 16 5.95 -11.60 13.16
CA PRO A 16 6.62 -12.89 13.29
C PRO A 16 8.11 -12.81 12.91
N LEU A 17 8.96 -13.61 13.55
CA LEU A 17 10.40 -13.67 13.26
C LEU A 17 10.70 -14.02 11.79
N GLN A 18 9.82 -14.79 11.16
CA GLN A 18 9.95 -15.20 9.75
C GLN A 18 9.57 -14.09 8.75
N TRP A 19 9.10 -12.94 9.22
CA TRP A 19 8.61 -11.85 8.36
C TRP A 19 9.64 -11.44 7.30
N ASP A 20 10.87 -11.14 7.71
CA ASP A 20 11.93 -10.68 6.80
C ASP A 20 12.42 -11.78 5.85
N HIS A 21 12.26 -13.05 6.22
CA HIS A 21 12.55 -14.16 5.32
C HIS A 21 11.56 -14.18 4.14
N VAL A 22 10.28 -13.96 4.40
CA VAL A 22 9.26 -13.84 3.34
C VAL A 22 9.44 -12.55 2.55
N ALA A 23 9.77 -11.45 3.22
CA ALA A 23 9.96 -10.13 2.61
C ALA A 23 11.31 -9.94 1.91
N GLN A 24 12.21 -10.94 1.88
CA GLN A 24 13.63 -10.78 1.48
C GLN A 24 13.85 -10.13 0.10
N GLN A 25 12.93 -10.30 -0.84
CA GLN A 25 13.01 -9.74 -2.19
C GLN A 25 12.36 -8.35 -2.32
N ASN A 26 11.77 -7.82 -1.25
CA ASN A 26 11.15 -6.50 -1.26
C ASN A 26 11.52 -5.72 0.00
N VAL A 27 12.52 -4.85 -0.13
CA VAL A 27 13.03 -4.03 0.97
C VAL A 27 11.94 -3.17 1.63
N PHE A 28 10.90 -2.78 0.89
CA PHE A 28 9.81 -1.95 1.40
C PHE A 28 8.79 -2.73 2.25
N LEU A 29 8.94 -4.04 2.34
CA LEU A 29 8.15 -4.90 3.23
C LEU A 29 9.00 -5.51 4.35
N GLN A 30 10.31 -5.26 4.39
CA GLN A 30 11.17 -5.71 5.48
C GLN A 30 10.97 -4.89 6.76
N THR A 31 11.13 -5.53 7.91
CA THR A 31 10.91 -4.91 9.23
C THR A 31 11.75 -3.66 9.45
N ALA A 32 12.96 -3.59 8.90
CA ALA A 32 13.82 -2.42 8.95
C ALA A 32 13.16 -1.18 8.32
N TYR A 33 12.62 -1.31 7.11
CA TYR A 33 11.89 -0.23 6.44
C TYR A 33 10.56 0.06 7.14
N LEU A 34 9.78 -0.97 7.46
CA LEU A 34 8.47 -0.82 8.09
C LEU A 34 8.57 -0.13 9.46
N SER A 35 9.63 -0.39 10.24
CA SER A 35 9.85 0.27 11.52
C SER A 35 10.22 1.76 11.38
N VAL A 36 10.92 2.12 10.30
CA VAL A 36 11.18 3.53 9.98
C VAL A 36 9.86 4.19 9.55
N LEU A 37 9.10 3.55 8.66
CA LEU A 37 7.80 4.04 8.22
C LEU A 37 6.85 4.26 9.40
N GLU A 38 6.73 3.31 10.33
CA GLU A 38 5.89 3.41 11.53
C GLU A 38 6.28 4.59 12.41
N ARG A 39 7.57 4.79 12.64
CA ARG A 39 8.08 5.89 13.49
C ARG A 39 8.01 7.26 12.83
N SER A 40 8.06 7.31 11.50
CA SER A 40 8.08 8.56 10.71
C SER A 40 6.74 8.83 10.03
N ALA A 41 5.72 8.01 10.28
CA ALA A 41 4.40 8.18 9.69
C ALA A 41 3.84 9.56 10.04
N PRO A 42 3.24 10.27 9.08
CA PRO A 42 2.46 11.45 9.37
C PRO A 42 1.36 11.15 10.40
N ILE A 43 1.01 12.15 11.23
CA ILE A 43 0.01 12.00 12.30
C ILE A 43 -1.36 11.51 11.79
N ASN A 44 -1.64 11.70 10.52
CA ASN A 44 -2.87 11.29 9.86
C ASN A 44 -2.78 9.91 9.17
N MET A 45 -1.67 9.18 9.34
CA MET A 45 -1.46 7.86 8.73
C MET A 45 -1.28 6.79 9.82
N GLN A 46 -1.92 5.64 9.60
CA GLN A 46 -1.73 4.44 10.41
C GLN A 46 -1.42 3.25 9.50
N CYS A 47 -0.38 2.50 9.84
CA CYS A 47 0.03 1.31 9.12
C CYS A 47 -0.57 0.04 9.75
N PHE A 48 -0.92 -0.92 8.90
CA PHE A 48 -1.32 -2.27 9.26
C PHE A 48 -0.50 -3.26 8.45
N TYR A 49 -0.01 -4.27 9.11
CA TYR A 49 0.83 -5.31 8.53
C TYR A 49 0.03 -6.61 8.49
N ILE A 50 -0.01 -7.26 7.35
CA ILE A 50 -0.85 -8.44 7.12
C ILE A 50 0.09 -9.62 6.89
N GLY A 51 0.13 -10.56 7.83
CA GLY A 51 0.79 -11.85 7.66
C GLY A 51 -0.19 -12.87 7.11
N ILE A 52 0.21 -13.58 6.07
CA ILE A 52 -0.60 -14.61 5.40
C ILE A 52 0.02 -15.96 5.69
N PHE A 53 -0.79 -16.89 6.17
CA PHE A 53 -0.35 -18.16 6.70
C PHE A 53 -1.02 -19.32 5.97
N GLU A 54 -0.25 -20.37 5.72
CA GLU A 54 -0.75 -21.68 5.30
C GLU A 54 -0.27 -22.72 6.31
N ASN A 55 -1.19 -23.51 6.88
CA ASN A 55 -0.86 -24.48 7.93
C ASN A 55 -0.01 -23.89 9.08
N SER A 56 -0.28 -22.66 9.48
CA SER A 56 0.47 -21.88 10.49
C SER A 56 1.87 -21.43 10.07
N GLU A 57 2.32 -21.71 8.85
CA GLU A 57 3.55 -21.18 8.28
C GLU A 57 3.29 -19.84 7.60
N LEU A 58 4.13 -18.83 7.85
CA LEU A 58 4.05 -17.53 7.19
C LEU A 58 4.54 -17.66 5.74
N ILE A 59 3.62 -17.51 4.78
CA ILE A 59 3.90 -17.65 3.35
C ILE A 59 3.79 -16.35 2.57
N GLY A 60 3.20 -15.30 3.17
CA GLY A 60 3.05 -14.00 2.53
C GLY A 60 2.97 -12.88 3.54
N VAL A 61 3.37 -11.69 3.09
CA VAL A 61 3.30 -10.46 3.88
C VAL A 61 2.74 -9.33 3.03
N SER A 62 1.99 -8.42 3.65
CA SER A 62 1.40 -7.27 2.97
C SER A 62 1.33 -6.07 3.90
N LEU A 63 1.25 -4.88 3.29
CA LEU A 63 1.11 -3.59 3.96
C LEU A 63 -0.23 -2.97 3.58
N ALA A 64 -0.93 -2.45 4.57
CA ALA A 64 -2.05 -1.54 4.35
C ALA A 64 -1.84 -0.24 5.15
N GLN A 65 -2.34 0.88 4.60
CA GLN A 65 -2.20 2.21 5.19
C GLN A 65 -3.55 2.91 5.21
N TYR A 66 -3.98 3.28 6.40
CA TYR A 66 -5.11 4.18 6.58
C TYR A 66 -4.63 5.63 6.60
N LEU A 67 -5.32 6.50 5.89
CA LEU A 67 -5.09 7.95 5.91
C LEU A 67 -6.36 8.71 6.27
N ASN A 68 -6.23 9.61 7.25
CA ASN A 68 -7.24 10.61 7.54
C ASN A 68 -6.89 11.93 6.85
N LEU A 69 -7.45 12.14 5.68
CA LEU A 69 -7.19 13.33 4.87
C LEU A 69 -7.84 14.61 5.41
N ASN A 70 -8.70 14.52 6.43
CA ASN A 70 -9.23 15.71 7.12
C ASN A 70 -8.16 16.48 7.90
N ILE A 71 -7.08 15.81 8.31
CA ILE A 71 -5.98 16.40 9.09
C ILE A 71 -4.95 17.08 8.18
N LEU A 72 -4.99 16.83 6.86
CA LEU A 72 -4.16 17.56 5.92
C LEU A 72 -4.66 19.00 5.85
N GLU A 73 -3.86 19.91 6.39
CA GLU A 73 -4.03 21.33 6.15
C GLU A 73 -4.04 21.57 4.64
N SER A 74 -5.13 22.12 4.18
CA SER A 74 -5.58 22.32 2.83
C SER A 74 -4.48 22.41 1.76
N PHE A 75 -4.70 21.75 0.65
CA PHE A 75 -4.10 22.09 -0.64
C PHE A 75 -4.42 23.55 -0.99
N GLY A 76 -3.59 24.48 -0.51
CA GLY A 76 -3.55 25.88 -0.88
C GLY A 76 -4.83 26.68 -0.56
N GLU A 77 -4.71 27.65 0.33
CA GLU A 77 -5.73 28.65 0.70
C GLU A 77 -6.25 29.53 -0.48
N ARG A 78 -6.04 29.14 -1.73
CA ARG A 78 -6.20 30.05 -2.87
C ARG A 78 -7.62 30.27 -3.38
N ASP A 79 -8.62 29.50 -2.94
CA ASP A 79 -9.98 29.65 -3.45
C ASP A 79 -11.05 29.61 -2.35
N LYS A 80 -11.42 30.79 -1.85
CA LYS A 80 -12.60 30.99 -0.97
C LYS A 80 -13.92 31.02 -1.75
N ARG A 81 -14.02 30.37 -2.91
CA ARG A 81 -15.26 30.34 -3.72
C ARG A 81 -16.23 29.31 -3.16
N PHE A 82 -17.51 29.60 -3.30
CA PHE A 82 -18.61 28.72 -2.87
C PHE A 82 -18.45 27.26 -3.35
N LYS A 83 -17.93 27.07 -4.55
CA LYS A 83 -17.57 25.73 -5.10
C LYS A 83 -16.56 24.98 -4.23
N THR A 84 -15.63 25.69 -3.62
CA THR A 84 -14.61 25.09 -2.72
C THR A 84 -15.25 24.65 -1.42
N ILE A 85 -16.21 25.36 -0.88
CA ILE A 85 -16.92 24.98 0.34
C ILE A 85 -17.69 23.68 0.12
N ILE A 86 -18.44 23.60 -0.99
CA ILE A 86 -19.20 22.38 -1.35
C ILE A 86 -18.25 21.21 -1.59
N ARG A 87 -17.16 21.41 -2.34
CA ARG A 87 -16.15 20.40 -2.60
C ARG A 87 -15.54 19.89 -1.29
N ASN A 88 -15.14 20.78 -0.40
CA ASN A 88 -14.55 20.41 0.90
C ASN A 88 -15.55 19.68 1.78
N TYR A 89 -16.83 20.05 1.77
CA TYR A 89 -17.87 19.35 2.48
C TYR A 89 -18.07 17.92 1.95
N ILE A 90 -18.14 17.75 0.63
CA ILE A 90 -18.27 16.42 0.00
C ILE A 90 -17.01 15.59 0.30
N PHE A 91 -15.82 16.17 0.13
CA PHE A 91 -14.58 15.47 0.40
C PHE A 91 -14.50 15.01 1.86
N LYS A 92 -14.78 15.91 2.80
CA LYS A 92 -14.74 15.62 4.23
C LYS A 92 -15.66 14.46 4.62
N ASN A 93 -16.85 14.39 4.04
CA ASN A 93 -17.86 13.42 4.44
C ASN A 93 -17.83 12.12 3.62
N PHE A 94 -17.19 12.09 2.43
CA PHE A 94 -17.28 10.96 1.51
C PHE A 94 -15.93 10.47 0.94
N ALA A 95 -14.82 11.14 1.21
CA ALA A 95 -13.53 10.75 0.65
C ALA A 95 -12.35 10.93 1.61
N SER A 96 -12.56 11.41 2.82
CA SER A 96 -11.47 11.80 3.71
C SER A 96 -10.84 10.64 4.49
N HIS A 97 -11.54 9.54 4.68
CA HIS A 97 -11.00 8.35 5.34
C HIS A 97 -10.72 7.27 4.29
N THR A 98 -9.46 7.10 3.97
CA THR A 98 -9.03 6.21 2.87
C THR A 98 -8.14 5.10 3.41
N LEU A 99 -8.41 3.86 2.98
CA LEU A 99 -7.58 2.69 3.23
C LEU A 99 -6.89 2.29 1.93
N PHE A 100 -5.57 2.25 1.94
CA PHE A 100 -4.75 1.75 0.84
C PHE A 100 -4.26 0.35 1.17
N LEU A 101 -4.49 -0.62 0.30
CA LEU A 101 -3.82 -1.90 0.27
C LEU A 101 -2.58 -1.72 -0.62
N GLY A 102 -1.43 -1.55 0.01
CA GLY A 102 -0.18 -1.16 -0.63
C GLY A 102 0.51 0.01 0.07
N ASN A 103 1.67 0.39 -0.43
CA ASN A 103 2.45 1.50 0.12
C ASN A 103 2.10 2.82 -0.59
N ASN A 104 1.48 3.75 0.13
CA ASN A 104 1.11 5.05 -0.44
C ASN A 104 2.28 6.05 -0.56
N MET A 105 3.43 5.73 0.03
CA MET A 105 4.62 6.61 0.02
C MET A 105 5.52 6.36 -1.19
N ILE A 106 5.32 5.26 -1.91
CA ILE A 106 6.14 4.86 -3.07
C ILE A 106 5.25 4.37 -4.20
N THR A 107 5.80 4.29 -5.40
CA THR A 107 5.16 3.72 -6.59
C THR A 107 5.68 2.30 -6.85
N GLY A 108 4.98 1.54 -7.69
CA GLY A 108 5.30 0.16 -8.01
C GLY A 108 4.66 -0.84 -7.04
N GLN A 109 4.70 -2.11 -7.41
CA GLN A 109 4.08 -3.17 -6.63
C GLN A 109 4.90 -3.51 -5.38
N ASN A 110 4.67 -2.75 -4.32
CA ASN A 110 5.31 -2.91 -3.02
C ASN A 110 4.28 -3.17 -1.90
N GLY A 111 3.08 -3.59 -2.27
CA GLY A 111 1.99 -3.81 -1.32
C GLY A 111 2.01 -5.19 -0.67
N TYR A 112 2.56 -6.19 -1.34
CA TYR A 112 2.61 -7.57 -0.85
C TYR A 112 3.74 -8.36 -1.50
N ILE A 113 4.14 -9.47 -0.85
CA ILE A 113 5.01 -10.50 -1.41
C ILE A 113 4.66 -11.86 -0.81
N PHE A 114 4.91 -12.93 -1.58
CA PHE A 114 4.78 -14.31 -1.14
C PHE A 114 6.09 -15.07 -1.33
N SER A 115 6.37 -16.03 -0.46
CA SER A 115 7.53 -16.92 -0.56
C SER A 115 7.39 -18.01 -1.62
N LYS A 116 6.17 -18.18 -2.16
CA LYS A 116 5.83 -19.15 -3.22
C LYS A 116 4.80 -18.56 -4.17
N GLU A 117 4.62 -19.16 -5.33
CA GLU A 117 3.57 -18.79 -6.25
C GLU A 117 2.19 -19.05 -5.66
N ILE A 118 1.35 -18.03 -5.68
CA ILE A 118 -0.05 -18.08 -5.27
C ILE A 118 -0.89 -17.50 -6.41
N ASP A 119 -2.03 -18.12 -6.65
CA ASP A 119 -2.98 -17.62 -7.65
C ASP A 119 -3.47 -16.20 -7.28
N PHE A 120 -3.52 -15.31 -8.26
CA PHE A 120 -3.94 -13.92 -8.08
C PHE A 120 -5.37 -13.78 -7.57
N GLU A 121 -6.27 -14.69 -7.91
CA GLU A 121 -7.62 -14.69 -7.35
C GLU A 121 -7.59 -14.90 -5.85
N CYS A 122 -6.76 -15.84 -5.37
CA CYS A 122 -6.55 -16.08 -3.95
C CYS A 122 -5.94 -14.87 -3.25
N ILE A 123 -4.91 -14.25 -3.86
CA ILE A 123 -4.28 -13.03 -3.33
C ILE A 123 -5.31 -11.91 -3.20
N SER A 124 -6.07 -11.63 -4.26
CA SER A 124 -7.06 -10.57 -4.27
C SER A 124 -8.15 -10.77 -3.21
N GLU A 125 -8.60 -12.01 -3.01
CA GLU A 125 -9.58 -12.36 -1.99
C GLU A 125 -9.04 -12.18 -0.56
N ILE A 126 -7.80 -12.57 -0.30
CA ILE A 126 -7.14 -12.38 1.00
C ILE A 126 -7.00 -10.88 1.31
N LEU A 127 -6.52 -10.10 0.34
CA LEU A 127 -6.38 -8.65 0.49
C LEU A 127 -7.74 -7.97 0.72
N ARG A 128 -8.79 -8.42 0.04
CA ARG A 128 -10.15 -7.90 0.26
C ARG A 128 -10.64 -8.23 1.67
N LYS A 129 -10.51 -9.49 2.11
CA LYS A 129 -10.92 -9.90 3.46
C LYS A 129 -10.15 -9.14 4.55
N SER A 130 -8.85 -8.92 4.36
CA SER A 130 -8.06 -8.13 5.29
C SER A 130 -8.47 -6.65 5.31
N ALA A 131 -8.84 -6.08 4.16
CA ALA A 131 -9.42 -4.74 4.10
C ALA A 131 -10.74 -4.66 4.87
N ASP A 132 -11.63 -5.65 4.68
CA ASP A 132 -12.92 -5.71 5.39
C ASP A 132 -12.73 -5.79 6.92
N GLU A 133 -11.71 -6.52 7.40
CA GLU A 133 -11.38 -6.60 8.82
C GLU A 133 -10.85 -5.26 9.36
N ILE A 134 -9.97 -4.58 8.61
CA ILE A 134 -9.49 -3.24 8.98
C ILE A 134 -10.64 -2.22 8.98
N ILE A 135 -11.56 -2.28 8.02
CA ILE A 135 -12.76 -1.45 8.00
C ILE A 135 -13.61 -1.71 9.24
N GLY A 136 -13.79 -2.99 9.61
CA GLY A 136 -14.48 -3.39 10.82
C GLY A 136 -13.87 -2.80 12.10
N TYR A 137 -12.54 -2.81 12.18
CA TYR A 137 -11.77 -2.20 13.27
C TYR A 137 -12.06 -0.68 13.40
N PHE A 138 -12.02 0.06 12.30
CA PHE A 138 -12.34 1.50 12.32
C PHE A 138 -13.82 1.78 12.61
N LYS A 139 -14.71 0.95 12.10
CA LYS A 139 -16.15 1.06 12.37
C LYS A 139 -16.46 0.94 13.87
N GLN A 140 -15.77 0.05 14.59
CA GLN A 140 -15.92 -0.08 16.04
C GLN A 140 -15.46 1.19 16.80
N GLN A 141 -14.59 1.99 16.20
CA GLN A 141 -14.14 3.29 16.72
C GLN A 141 -15.02 4.47 16.25
N GLY A 142 -16.10 4.21 15.55
CA GLY A 142 -16.99 5.24 15.00
C GLY A 142 -16.46 5.93 13.74
N ILE A 143 -15.42 5.37 13.11
CA ILE A 143 -14.82 5.91 11.90
C ILE A 143 -15.31 5.11 10.69
N ALA A 144 -15.94 5.79 9.73
CA ALA A 144 -16.34 5.20 8.46
C ALA A 144 -15.20 5.34 7.44
N ILE A 145 -14.72 4.23 6.90
CA ILE A 145 -13.81 4.26 5.75
C ILE A 145 -14.63 4.58 4.50
N HIS A 146 -14.26 5.63 3.80
CA HIS A 146 -14.98 6.14 2.63
C HIS A 146 -14.48 5.53 1.32
N LEU A 147 -13.18 5.26 1.23
CA LEU A 147 -12.53 4.76 0.04
C LEU A 147 -11.54 3.65 0.39
N VAL A 148 -11.56 2.57 -0.38
CA VAL A 148 -10.53 1.53 -0.34
C VAL A 148 -9.83 1.50 -1.68
N SER A 149 -8.51 1.56 -1.66
CA SER A 149 -7.68 1.54 -2.87
C SER A 149 -6.72 0.36 -2.83
N PHE A 150 -6.83 -0.52 -3.81
CA PHE A 150 -5.84 -1.56 -4.08
C PHE A 150 -4.81 -0.98 -5.05
N LYS A 151 -3.60 -0.76 -4.56
CA LYS A 151 -2.63 0.12 -5.22
C LYS A 151 -1.52 -0.65 -5.92
N ASP A 152 -1.17 -0.15 -7.12
CA ASP A 152 0.03 -0.54 -7.87
C ASP A 152 0.12 -2.03 -8.23
N PHE A 153 -0.97 -2.59 -8.73
CA PHE A 153 -0.98 -3.94 -9.29
C PHE A 153 -0.55 -3.91 -10.76
N TYR A 154 0.21 -4.91 -11.17
CA TYR A 154 0.54 -5.09 -12.58
C TYR A 154 -0.70 -5.40 -13.42
N GLU A 155 -0.68 -5.05 -14.70
CA GLU A 155 -1.81 -5.21 -15.62
C GLU A 155 -2.27 -6.69 -15.75
N ASN A 156 -1.34 -7.64 -15.70
CA ASN A 156 -1.66 -9.06 -15.71
C ASN A 156 -2.44 -9.53 -14.48
N CYS A 157 -2.37 -8.79 -13.37
CA CYS A 157 -3.11 -9.08 -12.13
C CYS A 157 -4.53 -8.46 -12.15
N ALA A 158 -4.81 -7.53 -13.08
CA ALA A 158 -6.08 -6.79 -13.11
C ALA A 158 -7.31 -7.70 -13.30
N SER A 159 -7.16 -8.85 -13.95
CA SER A 159 -8.24 -9.83 -14.13
C SER A 159 -8.76 -10.39 -12.79
N ALA A 160 -7.91 -10.54 -11.79
CA ALA A 160 -8.29 -11.03 -10.47
C ALA A 160 -9.25 -10.09 -9.71
N PHE A 161 -9.29 -8.81 -10.09
CA PHE A 161 -10.20 -7.82 -9.53
C PHE A 161 -11.52 -7.69 -10.32
N LYS A 162 -11.76 -8.54 -11.33
CA LYS A 162 -12.99 -8.52 -12.15
C LYS A 162 -14.03 -9.55 -11.69
N ASN A 163 -13.79 -10.25 -10.59
CA ASN A 163 -14.73 -11.21 -10.04
C ASN A 163 -15.88 -10.53 -9.27
N GLN A 164 -16.89 -11.32 -8.85
CA GLN A 164 -18.06 -10.80 -8.16
C GLN A 164 -17.75 -10.05 -6.86
N ALA A 165 -16.65 -10.39 -6.17
CA ALA A 165 -16.23 -9.74 -4.93
C ALA A 165 -15.80 -8.27 -5.16
N PHE A 166 -15.43 -7.93 -6.38
CA PHE A 166 -14.99 -6.59 -6.80
C PHE A 166 -15.97 -5.91 -7.78
N SER A 167 -17.24 -6.32 -7.82
CA SER A 167 -18.23 -5.82 -8.78
C SER A 167 -18.48 -4.31 -8.72
N LYS A 168 -18.06 -3.64 -7.65
CA LYS A 168 -18.19 -2.18 -7.44
C LYS A 168 -16.84 -1.44 -7.44
N VAL A 169 -15.79 -2.07 -7.99
CA VAL A 169 -14.46 -1.47 -8.05
C VAL A 169 -14.27 -0.78 -9.38
N TYR A 170 -13.66 0.41 -9.35
CA TYR A 170 -13.24 1.15 -10.53
C TYR A 170 -11.75 0.93 -10.75
N GLU A 171 -11.38 0.41 -11.92
CA GLU A 171 -9.99 0.33 -12.36
C GLU A 171 -9.57 1.64 -13.00
N PHE A 172 -8.41 2.16 -12.63
CA PHE A 172 -7.78 3.27 -13.35
C PHE A 172 -6.27 3.02 -13.47
N LYS A 173 -5.73 3.41 -14.62
CA LYS A 173 -4.29 3.32 -14.86
C LYS A 173 -3.62 4.58 -14.32
N THR A 174 -2.62 4.37 -13.48
CA THR A 174 -1.73 5.44 -13.05
C THR A 174 -0.67 5.73 -14.12
N GLN A 175 0.17 6.74 -13.88
CA GLN A 175 1.30 7.02 -14.76
C GLN A 175 2.23 5.81 -14.86
N PRO A 176 2.84 5.56 -16.03
CA PRO A 176 3.80 4.48 -16.17
C PRO A 176 4.97 4.67 -15.20
N ASN A 177 5.47 3.56 -14.67
CA ASN A 177 6.66 3.58 -13.83
C ASN A 177 7.83 4.16 -14.62
N MET A 178 8.52 5.12 -14.02
CA MET A 178 9.81 5.55 -14.52
C MET A 178 10.86 4.57 -13.98
N VAL A 179 11.32 3.67 -14.84
CA VAL A 179 12.35 2.71 -14.51
C VAL A 179 13.67 3.23 -15.05
N PHE A 180 14.64 3.37 -14.18
CA PHE A 180 16.01 3.67 -14.55
C PHE A 180 16.85 2.40 -14.35
N GLU A 181 17.33 1.82 -15.45
CA GLU A 181 18.21 0.66 -15.41
C GLU A 181 19.64 1.13 -15.12
N LEU A 182 20.19 0.66 -14.01
CA LEU A 182 21.59 0.93 -13.66
C LEU A 182 22.47 0.11 -14.59
N PRO A 183 23.39 0.75 -15.35
CA PRO A 183 24.38 0.01 -16.14
C PRO A 183 25.20 -0.92 -15.26
N ALA A 184 25.40 -2.17 -15.70
CA ALA A 184 26.17 -3.16 -14.95
C ALA A 184 27.65 -2.74 -14.73
N SER A 185 28.13 -1.78 -15.51
CA SER A 185 29.47 -1.20 -15.38
C SER A 185 29.62 -0.26 -14.19
N TRP A 186 28.51 0.24 -13.61
CA TRP A 186 28.59 1.14 -12.47
C TRP A 186 28.79 0.34 -11.18
N GLN A 187 29.90 0.59 -10.51
CA GLN A 187 30.27 -0.07 -9.26
C GLN A 187 30.23 0.89 -8.07
N THR A 188 30.31 2.20 -8.33
CA THR A 188 30.45 3.24 -7.32
C THR A 188 29.47 4.39 -7.56
N LYS A 189 29.31 5.27 -6.55
CA LYS A 189 28.54 6.52 -6.69
C LYS A 189 29.17 7.47 -7.70
N GLU A 190 30.50 7.42 -7.80
CA GLU A 190 31.29 8.25 -8.70
C GLU A 190 30.98 7.92 -10.16
N ASP A 191 30.74 6.64 -10.49
CA ASP A 191 30.33 6.22 -11.84
C ASP A 191 29.00 6.88 -12.21
N TYR A 192 28.06 6.90 -11.27
CA TYR A 192 26.76 7.58 -11.45
C TYR A 192 26.96 9.09 -11.68
N TYR A 193 27.74 9.78 -10.85
CA TYR A 193 27.96 11.22 -10.98
C TYR A 193 28.67 11.58 -12.28
N THR A 194 29.67 10.79 -12.68
CA THR A 194 30.44 11.01 -13.92
C THR A 194 29.55 10.87 -15.15
N ALA A 195 28.65 9.87 -15.15
CA ALA A 195 27.75 9.65 -16.28
C ALA A 195 26.78 10.82 -16.50
N PHE A 196 26.35 11.51 -15.44
CA PHE A 196 25.44 12.67 -15.58
C PHE A 196 26.19 13.98 -15.83
N SER A 197 27.42 14.15 -15.34
CA SER A 197 28.21 15.36 -15.57
C SER A 197 28.59 15.55 -17.04
N THR A 198 28.63 14.48 -17.84
CA THR A 198 28.89 14.52 -19.28
C THR A 198 27.64 14.87 -20.11
N LEU A 199 26.45 14.88 -19.50
CA LEU A 199 25.18 15.20 -20.19
C LEU A 199 24.70 16.66 -19.96
N LEU A 200 25.40 17.41 -19.11
CA LEU A 200 25.12 18.83 -18.89
C LEU A 200 26.14 19.63 -19.74
N PRO A 201 25.65 20.49 -20.68
CA PRO A 201 26.52 21.36 -21.48
C PRO A 201 27.24 22.41 -20.64
#